data_2b056f03c6893283a8ed4a3c2bbfe3cf
#
_entry.id   2b056f03c6893283a8ed4a3c2bbfe3cf
#
_cell.length_a   1.000
_cell.length_b   1.000
_cell.length_c   1.000
_cell.angle_alpha   90.00
_cell.angle_beta   90.00
_cell.angle_gamma   90.00
#
_symmetry.space_group_name_H-M   'P 1'
#
loop_
_entity.id
_entity.type
_entity.pdbx_description
1 polymer ?
#
loop_
_entity_poly.entity_id
_entity_poly.type
_entity_poly.pdbx_seq_one_letter_code
_entity_poly.pdbx_strand_id
1 'polypeptide(L)'
;PAKKNRLIVNFMMVLVTMILWTGGSLLMRIQFPPTYRLWYHVSLAGIWMLPYAYLCFIREFCCITKKSGCRVWGILLAAGTVINCLTEWFLPAPEMVGRGTDVSFVYHMGWQVCIMYGLCAGAVVYMFLMVRKARKRDPERAGKLNALLFGIVILLLGNVGISVFNNFPLDILAGLFNAVIMFYSLYSLRLFTLTAIGSMAGCYVLAIGISVMAFYNLAQTMNDYIQRKIPF
;
A
#
# COMPACT_ATOMS: atom_id res chain seq x y z
N PRO A 1 20.80 -0.55 -21.30
CA PRO A 1 19.77 -1.62 -21.12
C PRO A 1 19.64 -2.05 -19.65
N ALA A 2 20.73 -2.41 -18.94
CA ALA A 2 20.69 -2.94 -17.58
C ALA A 2 20.04 -2.01 -16.53
N LYS A 3 20.20 -0.70 -16.66
CA LYS A 3 19.64 0.29 -15.72
C LYS A 3 18.11 0.42 -15.88
N LYS A 4 17.61 0.37 -17.12
CA LYS A 4 16.17 0.37 -17.41
C LYS A 4 15.49 -0.87 -16.83
N ASN A 5 16.13 -2.04 -16.93
CA ASN A 5 15.62 -3.29 -16.38
C ASN A 5 15.50 -3.24 -14.84
N ARG A 6 16.48 -2.68 -14.13
CA ARG A 6 16.42 -2.53 -12.66
C ARG A 6 15.30 -1.61 -12.21
N LEU A 7 15.05 -0.53 -12.94
CA LEU A 7 13.96 0.39 -12.62
C LEU A 7 12.60 -0.29 -12.77
N ILE A 8 12.42 -1.08 -13.84
CA ILE A 8 11.22 -1.88 -14.08
C ILE A 8 11.03 -2.91 -12.96
N VAL A 9 12.09 -3.65 -12.59
CA VAL A 9 12.00 -4.63 -11.50
C VAL A 9 11.60 -4.00 -10.18
N ASN A 10 12.20 -2.86 -9.81
CA ASN A 10 11.82 -2.16 -8.58
C ASN A 10 10.38 -1.62 -8.64
N PHE A 11 9.92 -1.21 -9.81
CA PHE A 11 8.53 -0.86 -10.00
C PHE A 11 7.59 -2.06 -9.84
N MET A 12 7.94 -3.19 -10.42
CA MET A 12 7.18 -4.44 -10.23
C MET A 12 7.10 -4.85 -8.74
N MET A 13 8.17 -4.62 -7.95
CA MET A 13 8.12 -4.82 -6.50
C MET A 13 7.06 -3.94 -5.83
N VAL A 14 6.92 -2.68 -6.22
CA VAL A 14 5.86 -1.79 -5.71
C VAL A 14 4.49 -2.36 -6.05
N LEU A 15 4.27 -2.78 -7.29
CA LEU A 15 2.99 -3.40 -7.69
C LEU A 15 2.70 -4.68 -6.92
N VAL A 16 3.68 -5.55 -6.76
CA VAL A 16 3.51 -6.81 -6.00
C VAL A 16 3.13 -6.52 -4.55
N THR A 17 3.80 -5.59 -3.88
CA THR A 17 3.47 -5.23 -2.49
C THR A 17 2.07 -4.61 -2.39
N MET A 18 1.63 -3.82 -3.37
CA MET A 18 0.26 -3.29 -3.43
C MET A 18 -0.77 -4.41 -3.65
N ILE A 19 -0.50 -5.36 -4.54
CA ILE A 19 -1.38 -6.51 -4.79
C ILE A 19 -1.49 -7.38 -3.54
N LEU A 20 -0.38 -7.64 -2.84
CA LEU A 20 -0.39 -8.40 -1.58
C LEU A 20 -1.23 -7.68 -0.53
N TRP A 21 -1.09 -6.36 -0.40
CA TRP A 21 -1.89 -5.58 0.54
C TRP A 21 -3.37 -5.60 0.20
N THR A 22 -3.74 -5.13 -1.00
CA THR A 22 -5.16 -4.99 -1.38
C THR A 22 -5.83 -6.35 -1.59
N GLY A 23 -5.14 -7.29 -2.24
CA GLY A 23 -5.62 -8.65 -2.47
C GLY A 23 -5.77 -9.43 -1.15
N GLY A 24 -4.77 -9.33 -0.26
CA GLY A 24 -4.86 -9.94 1.07
C GLY A 24 -6.02 -9.39 1.89
N SER A 25 -6.23 -8.06 1.88
CA SER A 25 -7.36 -7.41 2.56
C SER A 25 -8.71 -7.88 1.98
N LEU A 26 -8.81 -8.00 0.66
CA LEU A 26 -10.01 -8.51 0.01
C LEU A 26 -10.28 -9.98 0.39
N LEU A 27 -9.27 -10.86 0.26
CA LEU A 27 -9.39 -12.29 0.56
C LEU A 27 -9.71 -12.53 2.05
N MET A 28 -9.19 -11.69 2.95
CA MET A 28 -9.57 -11.69 4.36
C MET A 28 -11.06 -11.39 4.54
N ARG A 29 -11.58 -10.35 3.87
CA ARG A 29 -12.98 -9.92 3.99
C ARG A 29 -13.98 -10.96 3.46
N ILE A 30 -13.66 -11.62 2.34
CA ILE A 30 -14.49 -12.68 1.78
C ILE A 30 -14.25 -14.04 2.46
N GLN A 31 -13.43 -14.09 3.51
CA GLN A 31 -13.09 -15.30 4.27
C GLN A 31 -12.58 -16.44 3.38
N PHE A 32 -11.77 -16.11 2.38
CA PHE A 32 -11.25 -17.09 1.45
C PHE A 32 -10.36 -18.13 2.15
N PRO A 33 -10.52 -19.46 1.86
CA PRO A 33 -9.67 -20.47 2.45
C PRO A 33 -8.16 -20.21 2.26
N PRO A 34 -7.26 -20.64 3.14
CA PRO A 34 -7.51 -21.52 4.30
C PRO A 34 -8.03 -20.81 5.55
N THR A 35 -7.61 -19.58 5.84
CA THR A 35 -8.06 -18.80 7.01
C THR A 35 -7.94 -17.30 6.75
N TYR A 36 -8.84 -16.50 7.33
CA TYR A 36 -8.77 -15.05 7.26
C TYR A 36 -7.47 -14.48 7.88
N ARG A 37 -6.90 -15.15 8.92
CA ARG A 37 -5.64 -14.76 9.55
C ARG A 37 -4.46 -14.81 8.57
N LEU A 38 -4.39 -15.83 7.72
CA LEU A 38 -3.34 -15.90 6.69
C LEU A 38 -3.41 -14.69 5.76
N TRP A 39 -4.60 -14.37 5.26
CA TRP A 39 -4.80 -13.25 4.35
C TRP A 39 -4.56 -11.90 5.02
N TYR A 40 -4.87 -11.80 6.32
CA TYR A 40 -4.47 -10.65 7.13
C TYR A 40 -2.95 -10.48 7.15
N HIS A 41 -2.17 -11.51 7.44
CA HIS A 41 -0.71 -11.43 7.45
C HIS A 41 -0.13 -11.12 6.08
N VAL A 42 -0.69 -11.66 5.00
CA VAL A 42 -0.32 -11.34 3.61
C VAL A 42 -0.57 -9.86 3.32
N SER A 43 -1.73 -9.34 3.70
CA SER A 43 -2.09 -7.94 3.53
C SER A 43 -1.13 -7.03 4.31
N LEU A 44 -0.87 -7.37 5.57
CA LEU A 44 0.00 -6.61 6.45
C LEU A 44 1.45 -6.60 5.96
N ALA A 45 1.96 -7.73 5.47
CA ALA A 45 3.27 -7.83 4.86
C ALA A 45 3.36 -6.93 3.60
N GLY A 46 2.31 -6.91 2.80
CA GLY A 46 2.22 -6.04 1.62
C GLY A 46 2.38 -4.57 1.97
N ILE A 47 1.57 -4.08 2.93
CA ILE A 47 1.58 -2.65 3.27
C ILE A 47 2.85 -2.22 4.01
N TRP A 48 3.40 -3.05 4.90
CA TRP A 48 4.61 -2.69 5.64
C TRP A 48 5.88 -2.76 4.79
N MET A 49 5.92 -3.64 3.76
CA MET A 49 7.02 -3.68 2.81
C MET A 49 6.92 -2.64 1.68
N LEU A 50 5.75 -2.02 1.51
CA LEU A 50 5.52 -1.03 0.46
C LEU A 50 6.47 0.18 0.53
N PRO A 51 6.75 0.80 1.70
CA PRO A 51 7.74 1.88 1.80
C PRO A 51 9.13 1.47 1.34
N TYR A 52 9.55 0.23 1.61
CA TYR A 52 10.82 -0.28 1.11
C TYR A 52 10.85 -0.43 -0.41
N ALA A 53 9.78 -0.95 -1.01
CA ALA A 53 9.66 -1.06 -2.45
C ALA A 53 9.75 0.30 -3.14
N TYR A 54 9.07 1.32 -2.59
CA TYR A 54 9.18 2.70 -3.05
C TYR A 54 10.60 3.28 -2.87
N LEU A 55 11.26 3.01 -1.76
CA LEU A 55 12.66 3.43 -1.54
C LEU A 55 13.58 2.87 -2.62
N CYS A 56 13.44 1.60 -2.96
CA CYS A 56 14.22 0.96 -4.02
C CYS A 56 13.94 1.60 -5.38
N PHE A 57 12.69 1.87 -5.69
CA PHE A 57 12.27 2.51 -6.93
C PHE A 57 12.84 3.94 -7.05
N ILE A 58 12.63 4.78 -6.03
CA ILE A 58 13.08 6.18 -5.99
C ILE A 58 14.61 6.25 -6.09
N ARG A 59 15.33 5.39 -5.37
CA ARG A 59 16.79 5.32 -5.43
C ARG A 59 17.29 5.07 -6.85
N GLU A 60 16.71 4.07 -7.52
CA GLU A 60 17.12 3.72 -8.89
C GLU A 60 16.73 4.82 -9.87
N PHE A 61 15.55 5.40 -9.70
CA PHE A 61 15.08 6.52 -10.51
C PHE A 61 16.01 7.75 -10.37
N CYS A 62 16.38 8.13 -9.15
CA CYS A 62 17.30 9.23 -8.87
C CYS A 62 18.78 8.90 -9.14
N CYS A 63 19.09 7.70 -9.64
CA CYS A 63 20.44 7.24 -9.92
C CYS A 63 21.40 7.33 -8.72
N ILE A 64 20.90 7.08 -7.49
CA ILE A 64 21.68 7.14 -6.27
C ILE A 64 22.45 5.82 -6.10
N THR A 65 23.78 5.90 -6.11
CA THR A 65 24.66 4.72 -6.03
C THR A 65 24.75 4.14 -4.62
N LYS A 66 24.59 4.97 -3.57
CA LYS A 66 24.72 4.54 -2.18
C LYS A 66 23.52 3.67 -1.77
N LYS A 67 23.81 2.39 -1.45
CA LYS A 67 22.79 1.39 -1.12
C LYS A 67 22.55 1.21 0.38
N SER A 68 23.46 1.68 1.25
CA SER A 68 23.44 1.37 2.68
C SER A 68 22.13 1.75 3.37
N GLY A 69 21.65 2.97 3.17
CA GLY A 69 20.41 3.43 3.80
C GLY A 69 19.17 2.62 3.39
N CYS A 70 19.02 2.30 2.10
CA CYS A 70 17.90 1.45 1.66
C CYS A 70 17.97 0.04 2.26
N ARG A 71 19.16 -0.53 2.44
CA ARG A 71 19.31 -1.86 3.07
C ARG A 71 18.87 -1.84 4.53
N VAL A 72 19.27 -0.82 5.29
CA VAL A 72 18.88 -0.68 6.69
C VAL A 72 17.36 -0.63 6.82
N TRP A 73 16.68 0.23 6.05
CA TRP A 73 15.22 0.31 6.05
C TRP A 73 14.56 -1.01 5.62
N GLY A 74 15.14 -1.69 4.61
CA GLY A 74 14.65 -3.01 4.19
C GLY A 74 14.74 -4.06 5.29
N ILE A 75 15.86 -4.12 6.02
CA ILE A 75 16.06 -5.06 7.13
C ILE A 75 15.09 -4.74 8.28
N LEU A 76 14.94 -3.46 8.66
CA LEU A 76 14.07 -3.06 9.76
C LEU A 76 12.59 -3.39 9.46
N LEU A 77 12.11 -3.03 8.27
CA LEU A 77 10.72 -3.31 7.88
C LEU A 77 10.46 -4.81 7.70
N ALA A 78 11.40 -5.54 7.10
CA ALA A 78 11.28 -6.99 6.96
C ALA A 78 11.30 -7.69 8.32
N ALA A 79 12.22 -7.33 9.22
CA ALA A 79 12.28 -7.88 10.57
C ALA A 79 10.98 -7.61 11.34
N GLY A 80 10.47 -6.38 11.33
CA GLY A 80 9.20 -6.04 11.96
C GLY A 80 8.03 -6.84 11.38
N THR A 81 7.98 -7.01 10.06
CA THR A 81 6.96 -7.82 9.40
C THR A 81 7.03 -9.28 9.82
N VAL A 82 8.23 -9.89 9.81
CA VAL A 82 8.42 -11.28 10.21
C VAL A 82 8.08 -11.48 11.68
N ILE A 83 8.55 -10.60 12.57
CA ILE A 83 8.23 -10.67 14.01
C ILE A 83 6.70 -10.63 14.19
N ASN A 84 5.99 -9.74 13.50
CA ASN A 84 4.54 -9.68 13.63
C ASN A 84 3.84 -10.92 13.05
N CYS A 85 4.31 -11.47 11.94
CA CYS A 85 3.74 -12.70 11.39
C CYS A 85 3.89 -13.90 12.34
N LEU A 86 4.94 -13.92 13.18
CA LEU A 86 5.21 -15.01 14.12
C LEU A 86 4.56 -14.80 15.48
N THR A 87 4.47 -13.56 15.95
CA THR A 87 4.10 -13.25 17.35
C THR A 87 2.82 -12.42 17.49
N GLU A 88 2.34 -11.82 16.41
CA GLU A 88 1.25 -10.84 16.40
C GLU A 88 1.46 -9.67 17.41
N TRP A 89 2.71 -9.35 17.74
CA TRP A 89 3.07 -8.43 18.82
C TRP A 89 2.79 -6.96 18.47
N PHE A 90 3.06 -6.52 17.23
CA PHE A 90 2.83 -5.15 16.81
C PHE A 90 1.36 -4.89 16.53
N LEU A 91 0.73 -5.79 15.78
CA LEU A 91 -0.67 -5.70 15.41
C LEU A 91 -1.26 -7.11 15.35
N PRO A 92 -2.07 -7.47 16.35
CA PRO A 92 -2.75 -8.77 16.38
C PRO A 92 -3.75 -8.89 15.25
N ALA A 93 -4.05 -10.13 14.87
CA ALA A 93 -5.10 -10.38 13.89
C ALA A 93 -6.46 -9.87 14.43
N PRO A 94 -7.29 -9.23 13.59
CA PRO A 94 -8.57 -8.71 14.02
C PRO A 94 -9.49 -9.85 14.47
N GLU A 95 -10.32 -9.56 15.45
CA GLU A 95 -11.37 -10.48 15.87
C GLU A 95 -12.55 -10.40 14.89
N MET A 96 -13.05 -11.57 14.51
CA MET A 96 -14.21 -11.68 13.66
C MET A 96 -15.47 -11.69 14.51
N VAL A 97 -16.31 -10.67 14.38
CA VAL A 97 -17.58 -10.50 15.11
C VAL A 97 -18.73 -10.58 14.13
N GLY A 98 -19.72 -11.43 14.43
CA GLY A 98 -20.89 -11.67 13.58
C GLY A 98 -20.94 -13.08 13.01
N ARG A 99 -22.01 -13.41 12.30
CA ARG A 99 -22.23 -14.69 11.63
C ARG A 99 -22.84 -14.48 10.25
N GLY A 100 -22.45 -15.33 9.29
CA GLY A 100 -22.97 -15.29 7.91
C GLY A 100 -22.50 -14.07 7.14
N THR A 101 -23.41 -13.31 6.56
CA THR A 101 -23.11 -12.14 5.74
C THR A 101 -22.79 -10.87 6.57
N ASP A 102 -23.04 -10.88 7.86
CA ASP A 102 -22.91 -9.72 8.78
C ASP A 102 -21.61 -9.79 9.59
N VAL A 103 -20.51 -10.11 8.92
CA VAL A 103 -19.20 -10.23 9.57
C VAL A 103 -18.47 -8.88 9.57
N SER A 104 -18.10 -8.43 10.77
CA SER A 104 -17.24 -7.26 10.98
C SER A 104 -15.90 -7.67 11.58
N PHE A 105 -14.84 -6.94 11.25
CA PHE A 105 -13.51 -7.14 11.80
C PHE A 105 -13.19 -6.05 12.81
N VAL A 106 -12.95 -6.43 14.06
CA VAL A 106 -12.60 -5.50 15.14
C VAL A 106 -11.09 -5.58 15.36
N TYR A 107 -10.41 -4.45 15.19
CA TYR A 107 -8.97 -4.33 15.38
C TYR A 107 -8.65 -3.86 16.80
N HIS A 108 -7.88 -4.62 17.54
CA HIS A 108 -7.35 -4.24 18.85
C HIS A 108 -5.95 -3.63 18.68
N MET A 109 -5.88 -2.31 18.53
CA MET A 109 -4.62 -1.61 18.32
C MET A 109 -3.97 -1.26 19.66
N GLY A 110 -2.86 -1.94 19.97
CA GLY A 110 -1.98 -1.56 21.07
C GLY A 110 -1.01 -0.44 20.67
N TRP A 111 -0.32 0.14 21.67
CA TRP A 111 0.72 1.16 21.39
C TRP A 111 1.88 0.62 20.55
N GLN A 112 2.09 -0.69 20.51
CA GLN A 112 3.16 -1.35 19.77
C GLN A 112 3.07 -1.11 18.26
N VAL A 113 1.86 -0.92 17.73
CA VAL A 113 1.66 -0.62 16.30
C VAL A 113 2.30 0.72 15.91
N CYS A 114 2.42 1.66 16.86
CA CYS A 114 3.08 2.95 16.65
C CYS A 114 4.55 2.79 16.24
N ILE A 115 5.21 1.71 16.68
CA ILE A 115 6.59 1.41 16.29
C ILE A 115 6.67 1.14 14.78
N MET A 116 5.79 0.30 14.26
CA MET A 116 5.76 -0.01 12.83
C MET A 116 5.32 1.18 11.97
N TYR A 117 4.33 1.94 12.43
CA TYR A 117 3.95 3.19 11.76
C TYR A 117 5.09 4.22 11.79
N GLY A 118 5.83 4.30 12.90
CA GLY A 118 7.02 5.13 13.02
C GLY A 118 8.14 4.71 12.05
N LEU A 119 8.37 3.40 11.89
CA LEU A 119 9.32 2.88 10.89
C LEU A 119 8.85 3.21 9.46
N CYS A 120 7.59 3.00 9.14
CA CYS A 120 7.05 3.35 7.83
C CYS A 120 7.16 4.86 7.55
N ALA A 121 6.79 5.70 8.51
CA ALA A 121 6.92 7.16 8.42
C ALA A 121 8.38 7.58 8.27
N GLY A 122 9.31 6.99 9.03
CA GLY A 122 10.74 7.22 8.91
C GLY A 122 11.28 6.87 7.53
N ALA A 123 10.83 5.75 6.94
CA ALA A 123 11.18 5.38 5.57
C ALA A 123 10.65 6.41 4.56
N VAL A 124 9.43 6.92 4.74
CA VAL A 124 8.85 7.99 3.90
C VAL A 124 9.65 9.29 4.05
N VAL A 125 9.99 9.71 5.26
CA VAL A 125 10.85 10.88 5.49
C VAL A 125 12.20 10.70 4.80
N TYR A 126 12.80 9.51 4.89
CA TYR A 126 14.05 9.22 4.19
C TYR A 126 13.90 9.31 2.66
N MET A 127 12.76 8.90 2.08
CA MET A 127 12.44 9.12 0.66
C MET A 127 12.44 10.61 0.29
N PHE A 128 11.79 11.45 1.09
CA PHE A 128 11.77 12.89 0.88
C PHE A 128 13.17 13.49 0.90
N LEU A 129 14.01 13.08 1.86
CA LEU A 129 15.40 13.55 1.94
C LEU A 129 16.21 13.12 0.72
N MET A 130 16.00 11.89 0.22
CA MET A 130 16.63 11.40 -1.00
C MET A 130 16.24 12.22 -2.22
N VAL A 131 14.93 12.47 -2.41
CA VAL A 131 14.43 13.25 -3.55
C VAL A 131 14.90 14.72 -3.44
N ARG A 132 14.87 15.33 -2.24
CA ARG A 132 15.41 16.67 -2.00
C ARG A 132 16.89 16.77 -2.38
N LYS A 133 17.69 15.76 -2.03
CA LYS A 133 19.10 15.71 -2.42
C LYS A 133 19.29 15.53 -3.93
N ALA A 134 18.47 14.70 -4.56
CA ALA A 134 18.49 14.49 -6.01
C ALA A 134 18.07 15.77 -6.76
N ARG A 135 17.10 16.53 -6.25
CA ARG A 135 16.63 17.80 -6.84
C ARG A 135 17.74 18.84 -6.99
N LYS A 136 18.73 18.84 -6.07
CA LYS A 136 19.89 19.73 -6.19
C LYS A 136 20.81 19.38 -7.37
N ARG A 137 20.72 18.15 -7.91
CA ARG A 137 21.54 17.66 -9.03
C ARG A 137 20.80 17.69 -10.35
N ASP A 138 19.51 17.32 -10.32
CA ASP A 138 18.63 17.22 -11.49
C ASP A 138 17.21 17.64 -11.08
N PRO A 139 16.87 18.95 -11.15
CA PRO A 139 15.58 19.47 -10.72
C PRO A 139 14.41 18.92 -11.51
N GLU A 140 14.57 18.78 -12.83
CA GLU A 140 13.48 18.31 -13.73
C GLU A 140 13.11 16.87 -13.41
N ARG A 141 14.10 16.01 -13.30
CA ARG A 141 13.91 14.59 -13.00
C ARG A 141 13.31 14.39 -11.61
N ALA A 142 13.83 15.08 -10.60
CA ALA A 142 13.32 14.98 -9.23
C ALA A 142 11.91 15.59 -9.10
N GLY A 143 11.57 16.61 -9.88
CA GLY A 143 10.24 17.20 -9.91
C GLY A 143 9.15 16.21 -10.31
N LYS A 144 9.46 15.29 -11.21
CA LYS A 144 8.54 14.24 -11.66
C LYS A 144 8.15 13.23 -10.56
N LEU A 145 8.92 13.16 -9.47
CA LEU A 145 8.61 12.30 -8.32
C LEU A 145 7.66 12.94 -7.30
N ASN A 146 7.32 14.22 -7.44
CA ASN A 146 6.47 14.91 -6.46
C ASN A 146 5.08 14.28 -6.35
N ALA A 147 4.47 13.95 -7.50
CA ALA A 147 3.16 13.30 -7.51
C ALA A 147 3.22 11.93 -6.84
N LEU A 148 4.29 11.15 -7.10
CA LEU A 148 4.50 9.86 -6.46
C LEU A 148 4.64 10.00 -4.94
N LEU A 149 5.45 10.95 -4.45
CA LEU A 149 5.60 11.22 -3.02
C LEU A 149 4.28 11.67 -2.38
N PHE A 150 3.49 12.47 -3.07
CA PHE A 150 2.17 12.88 -2.61
C PHE A 150 1.23 11.67 -2.47
N GLY A 151 1.22 10.76 -3.45
CA GLY A 151 0.46 9.52 -3.37
C GLY A 151 0.83 8.65 -2.17
N ILE A 152 2.14 8.54 -1.86
CA ILE A 152 2.64 7.80 -0.69
C ILE A 152 2.16 8.44 0.62
N VAL A 153 2.14 9.77 0.71
CA VAL A 153 1.64 10.49 1.90
C VAL A 153 0.14 10.26 2.09
N ILE A 154 -0.66 10.34 1.02
CA ILE A 154 -2.10 10.05 1.08
C ILE A 154 -2.32 8.62 1.58
N LEU A 155 -1.55 7.66 1.05
CA LEU A 155 -1.64 6.27 1.45
C LEU A 155 -1.31 6.07 2.94
N LEU A 156 -0.26 6.73 3.44
CA LEU A 156 0.11 6.68 4.85
C LEU A 156 -0.99 7.28 5.74
N LEU A 157 -1.50 8.46 5.37
CA LEU A 157 -2.58 9.13 6.10
C LEU A 157 -3.88 8.33 6.09
N GLY A 158 -4.23 7.71 4.96
CA GLY A 158 -5.40 6.84 4.86
C GLY A 158 -5.31 5.65 5.81
N ASN A 159 -4.13 5.04 5.92
CA ASN A 159 -3.93 3.92 6.84
C ASN A 159 -3.96 4.33 8.33
N VAL A 160 -3.42 5.49 8.67
CA VAL A 160 -3.56 6.05 10.04
C VAL A 160 -5.01 6.42 10.32
N GLY A 161 -5.73 6.94 9.32
CA GLY A 161 -7.13 7.33 9.43
C GLY A 161 -8.08 6.18 9.78
N ILE A 162 -7.79 4.95 9.36
CA ILE A 162 -8.58 3.76 9.76
C ILE A 162 -8.59 3.58 11.27
N SER A 163 -7.46 3.85 11.94
CA SER A 163 -7.34 3.75 13.38
C SER A 163 -8.28 4.71 14.12
N VAL A 164 -8.72 5.78 13.44
CA VAL A 164 -9.63 6.81 13.97
C VAL A 164 -11.08 6.56 13.53
N PHE A 165 -11.27 6.09 12.30
CA PHE A 165 -12.59 5.91 11.68
C PHE A 165 -12.84 4.43 11.36
N ASN A 166 -13.05 3.61 12.39
CA ASN A 166 -13.18 2.14 12.31
C ASN A 166 -14.25 1.62 11.33
N ASN A 167 -15.21 2.44 10.91
CA ASN A 167 -16.34 2.01 10.09
C ASN A 167 -16.22 2.37 8.61
N PHE A 168 -15.16 3.09 8.20
CA PHE A 168 -15.01 3.53 6.82
C PHE A 168 -13.74 2.94 6.19
N PRO A 169 -13.82 2.32 5.01
CA PRO A 169 -12.67 1.66 4.36
C PRO A 169 -11.72 2.70 3.72
N LEU A 170 -11.13 3.57 4.54
CA LEU A 170 -10.20 4.62 4.11
C LEU A 170 -8.94 4.05 3.45
N ASP A 171 -8.52 2.85 3.83
CA ASP A 171 -7.40 2.12 3.24
C ASP A 171 -7.60 1.83 1.75
N ILE A 172 -8.80 1.35 1.40
CA ILE A 172 -9.15 1.02 0.02
C ILE A 172 -9.17 2.30 -0.82
N LEU A 173 -9.77 3.37 -0.31
CA LEU A 173 -9.79 4.66 -1.00
C LEU A 173 -8.37 5.24 -1.17
N ALA A 174 -7.57 5.24 -0.10
CA ALA A 174 -6.18 5.70 -0.16
C ALA A 174 -5.34 4.85 -1.14
N GLY A 175 -5.56 3.53 -1.16
CA GLY A 175 -4.95 2.62 -2.12
C GLY A 175 -5.33 2.94 -3.56
N LEU A 176 -6.60 3.21 -3.83
CA LEU A 176 -7.09 3.60 -5.15
C LEU A 176 -6.48 4.94 -5.61
N PHE A 177 -6.51 5.96 -4.75
CA PHE A 177 -5.89 7.26 -5.05
C PHE A 177 -4.39 7.12 -5.31
N ASN A 178 -3.68 6.34 -4.49
CA ASN A 178 -2.26 6.10 -4.70
C ASN A 178 -2.00 5.36 -6.03
N ALA A 179 -2.83 4.39 -6.42
CA ALA A 179 -2.71 3.68 -7.69
C ALA A 179 -2.88 4.64 -8.89
N VAL A 180 -3.88 5.53 -8.84
CA VAL A 180 -4.12 6.54 -9.90
C VAL A 180 -2.94 7.52 -9.98
N ILE A 181 -2.46 8.04 -8.85
CA ILE A 181 -1.32 8.97 -8.81
C ILE A 181 -0.05 8.29 -9.32
N MET A 182 0.18 7.04 -8.93
CA MET A 182 1.32 6.26 -9.39
C MET A 182 1.27 6.04 -10.90
N PHE A 183 0.09 5.70 -11.43
CA PHE A 183 -0.12 5.57 -12.88
C PHE A 183 0.19 6.88 -13.61
N TYR A 184 -0.38 8.00 -13.14
CA TYR A 184 -0.12 9.33 -13.70
C TYR A 184 1.39 9.67 -13.66
N SER A 185 2.04 9.40 -12.53
CA SER A 185 3.48 9.66 -12.36
C SER A 185 4.31 8.86 -13.37
N LEU A 186 3.99 7.59 -13.58
CA LEU A 186 4.70 6.72 -14.51
C LEU A 186 4.47 7.09 -15.97
N TYR A 187 3.25 7.51 -16.31
CA TYR A 187 2.93 8.04 -17.63
C TYR A 187 3.74 9.33 -17.91
N SER A 188 3.76 10.25 -16.96
CA SER A 188 4.55 11.49 -17.03
C SER A 188 6.06 11.22 -17.16
N LEU A 189 6.55 10.13 -16.58
CA LEU A 189 7.95 9.72 -16.64
C LEU A 189 8.37 9.09 -17.98
N ARG A 190 7.45 8.86 -18.91
CA ARG A 190 7.68 8.16 -20.20
C ARG A 190 8.46 6.85 -20.03
N LEU A 191 8.22 6.14 -18.91
CA LEU A 191 8.92 4.88 -18.62
C LEU A 191 8.43 3.72 -19.48
N PHE A 192 7.27 3.87 -20.10
CA PHE A 192 6.64 2.84 -20.91
C PHE A 192 6.69 3.19 -22.40
N THR A 193 7.21 2.29 -23.20
CA THR A 193 6.99 2.24 -24.65
C THR A 193 5.66 1.53 -24.95
N LEU A 194 5.13 1.71 -26.14
CA LEU A 194 3.82 1.18 -26.59
C LEU A 194 3.57 -0.33 -26.30
N THR A 195 4.64 -1.14 -26.20
CA THR A 195 4.56 -2.56 -25.80
C THR A 195 4.10 -2.78 -24.34
N ALA A 196 4.23 -1.77 -23.48
CA ALA A 196 3.74 -1.84 -22.10
C ALA A 196 2.24 -1.48 -21.97
N ILE A 197 1.59 -0.97 -23.02
CA ILE A 197 0.16 -0.65 -23.02
C ILE A 197 -0.67 -1.93 -22.85
N GLY A 198 -0.23 -3.07 -23.39
CA GLY A 198 -0.91 -4.35 -23.21
C GLY A 198 -0.90 -4.83 -21.74
N SER A 199 0.23 -4.67 -21.04
CA SER A 199 0.28 -4.98 -19.60
C SER A 199 -0.43 -3.95 -18.76
N MET A 200 -0.51 -2.69 -19.23
CA MET A 200 -1.31 -1.64 -18.61
C MET A 200 -2.81 -1.92 -18.70
N ALA A 201 -3.31 -2.41 -19.85
CA ALA A 201 -4.71 -2.80 -19.99
C ALA A 201 -5.07 -3.90 -18.96
N GLY A 202 -4.19 -4.86 -18.72
CA GLY A 202 -4.36 -5.86 -17.65
C GLY A 202 -4.41 -5.23 -16.25
N CYS A 203 -3.54 -4.27 -15.96
CA CYS A 203 -3.56 -3.53 -14.70
C CYS A 203 -4.83 -2.67 -14.56
N TYR A 204 -5.35 -2.09 -15.65
CA TYR A 204 -6.61 -1.36 -15.65
C TYR A 204 -7.79 -2.28 -15.35
N VAL A 205 -7.87 -3.44 -15.99
CA VAL A 205 -8.94 -4.42 -15.74
C VAL A 205 -8.91 -4.88 -14.29
N LEU A 206 -7.72 -5.15 -13.72
CA LEU A 206 -7.58 -5.48 -12.30
C LEU A 206 -7.95 -4.30 -11.39
N ALA A 207 -7.52 -3.07 -11.69
CA ALA A 207 -7.85 -1.90 -10.91
C ALA A 207 -9.36 -1.60 -10.95
N ILE A 208 -10.00 -1.72 -12.12
CA ILE A 208 -11.45 -1.57 -12.28
C ILE A 208 -12.17 -2.68 -11.52
N GLY A 209 -11.73 -3.93 -11.64
CA GLY A 209 -12.33 -5.06 -10.92
C GLY A 209 -12.27 -4.88 -9.40
N ILE A 210 -11.12 -4.46 -8.87
CA ILE A 210 -10.93 -4.15 -7.44
C ILE A 210 -11.80 -2.95 -7.03
N SER A 211 -11.89 -1.91 -7.88
CA SER A 211 -12.71 -0.72 -7.60
C SER A 211 -14.19 -1.04 -7.59
N VAL A 212 -14.68 -1.86 -8.53
CA VAL A 212 -16.08 -2.31 -8.56
C VAL A 212 -16.42 -3.15 -7.33
N MET A 213 -15.53 -4.07 -6.93
CA MET A 213 -15.72 -4.85 -5.69
C MET A 213 -15.69 -3.96 -4.44
N ALA A 214 -14.77 -2.99 -4.38
CA ALA A 214 -14.70 -2.03 -3.28
C ALA A 214 -15.98 -1.17 -3.21
N PHE A 215 -16.47 -0.70 -4.36
CA PHE A 215 -17.71 0.06 -4.45
C PHE A 215 -18.93 -0.76 -4.07
N TYR A 216 -19.00 -2.01 -4.48
CA TYR A 216 -20.07 -2.94 -4.11
C TYR A 216 -20.10 -3.16 -2.57
N ASN A 217 -18.94 -3.42 -1.96
CA ASN A 217 -18.85 -3.56 -0.51
C ASN A 217 -19.19 -2.26 0.22
N LEU A 218 -18.78 -1.09 -0.31
CA LEU A 218 -19.13 0.22 0.24
C LEU A 218 -20.64 0.46 0.18
N ALA A 219 -21.26 0.18 -0.97
CA ALA A 219 -22.69 0.34 -1.18
C ALA A 219 -23.48 -0.59 -0.24
N GLN A 220 -23.02 -1.82 -0.05
CA GLN A 220 -23.63 -2.76 0.89
C GLN A 220 -23.52 -2.28 2.34
N THR A 221 -22.33 -1.83 2.76
CA THR A 221 -22.11 -1.27 4.10
C THR A 221 -22.95 -0.01 4.35
N MET A 222 -23.09 0.86 3.35
CA MET A 222 -23.96 2.04 3.44
C MET A 222 -25.42 1.67 3.52
N ASN A 223 -25.87 0.70 2.72
CA ASN A 223 -27.25 0.23 2.76
C ASN A 223 -27.59 -0.36 4.15
N ASP A 224 -26.72 -1.19 4.71
CA ASP A 224 -26.87 -1.77 6.04
C ASP A 224 -26.87 -0.70 7.14
N TYR A 225 -26.04 0.34 6.99
CA TYR A 225 -26.01 1.47 7.92
C TYR A 225 -27.32 2.29 7.87
N ILE A 226 -27.86 2.52 6.68
CA ILE A 226 -29.12 3.24 6.47
C ILE A 226 -30.27 2.43 7.04
N GLN A 227 -30.35 1.12 6.77
CA GLN A 227 -31.41 0.26 7.29
C GLN A 227 -31.39 0.14 8.82
N ARG A 228 -30.22 0.18 9.46
CA ARG A 228 -30.09 0.18 10.94
C ARG A 228 -30.49 1.49 11.59
N LYS A 229 -30.37 2.64 10.90
CA LYS A 229 -30.65 3.97 11.46
C LYS A 229 -32.04 4.51 11.11
N ILE A 230 -32.70 3.96 10.10
CA ILE A 230 -34.04 4.36 9.67
C ILE A 230 -34.91 3.11 9.68
N PRO A 231 -35.42 2.67 10.88
CA PRO A 231 -36.43 1.63 10.90
C PRO A 231 -37.71 2.23 10.29
N PHE A 232 -38.11 1.68 9.14
CA PHE A 232 -39.45 1.89 8.62
C PHE A 232 -40.47 1.04 9.37
#